data_33882e73b8574d9b9ab63882bf1e4e56
#
_entry.id   33882e73b8574d9b9ab63882bf1e4e56
#
_cell.length_a   1.000
_cell.length_b   1.000
_cell.length_c   1.000
_cell.angle_alpha   90.00
_cell.angle_beta   90.00
_cell.angle_gamma   90.00
#
_symmetry.space_group_name_H-M   'P 1'
#
loop_
_entity.id
_entity.type
_entity.pdbx_description
1 polymer ?
#
loop_
_entity_poly.entity_id
_entity_poly.type
_entity_poly.pdbx_seq_one_letter_code
_entity_poly.pdbx_strand_id
1 'polypeptide(L)'
;MLADLAAADLVLWLPADDGRFIAANHCRPATSTTVHVDDIIGLHLPAAREVDLHRAIQTGQVVRSPAARWAGTYSMQETCVPVCHDGRIIAVITRETNLSSPRLSMGFEGWTIAAADTLCQMIARGEYPYDSTPQVTSHGVP
;
A
#
# COMPACT_ATOMS: atom_id res chain seq x y z
N MET A 1 -8.37 -0.14 8.46
CA MET A 1 -7.34 -0.23 9.53
C MET A 1 -5.95 0.24 9.09
N LEU A 2 -5.32 -0.42 8.11
CA LEU A 2 -3.96 -0.01 7.69
C LEU A 2 -3.92 1.42 7.12
N ALA A 3 -4.92 1.83 6.33
CA ALA A 3 -5.01 3.20 5.83
C ALA A 3 -5.08 4.23 6.97
N ASP A 4 -5.79 3.91 8.04
CA ASP A 4 -5.92 4.79 9.20
C ASP A 4 -4.61 4.86 10.00
N LEU A 5 -3.94 3.72 10.20
CA LEU A 5 -2.64 3.67 10.87
C LEU A 5 -1.57 4.44 10.08
N ALA A 6 -1.61 4.32 8.77
CA ALA A 6 -0.67 5.00 7.89
C ALA A 6 -1.01 6.48 7.67
N ALA A 7 -2.23 6.91 8.01
CA ALA A 7 -2.78 8.21 7.66
C ALA A 7 -2.61 8.50 6.16
N ALA A 8 -2.91 7.50 5.34
CA ALA A 8 -2.64 7.52 3.92
C ALA A 8 -3.70 6.75 3.13
N ASP A 9 -3.89 7.11 1.88
CA ASP A 9 -4.65 6.30 0.95
C ASP A 9 -3.87 5.03 0.62
N LEU A 10 -4.56 3.92 0.53
CA LEU A 10 -4.02 2.65 0.05
C LEU A 10 -4.75 2.26 -1.22
N VAL A 11 -4.02 2.08 -2.30
CA VAL A 11 -4.56 1.63 -3.57
C VAL A 11 -3.92 0.30 -3.95
N LEU A 12 -4.76 -0.69 -4.24
CA LEU A 12 -4.30 -1.97 -4.73
C LEU A 12 -4.25 -1.92 -6.26
N TRP A 13 -3.06 -2.13 -6.81
CA TRP A 13 -2.81 -2.17 -8.24
C TRP A 13 -2.55 -3.59 -8.69
N LEU A 14 -3.32 -4.04 -9.68
CA LEU A 14 -3.11 -5.33 -10.32
C LEU A 14 -2.42 -5.13 -11.66
N PRO A 15 -1.38 -5.93 -11.96
CA PRO A 15 -0.79 -5.93 -13.29
C PRO A 15 -1.77 -6.49 -14.31
N ALA A 16 -1.94 -5.79 -15.42
CA ALA A 16 -2.75 -6.22 -16.55
C ALA A 16 -1.87 -6.90 -17.60
N ASP A 17 -2.51 -7.59 -18.56
CA ASP A 17 -1.81 -8.32 -19.62
C ASP A 17 -0.96 -7.43 -20.53
N ASP A 18 -1.33 -6.15 -20.64
CA ASP A 18 -0.60 -5.15 -21.42
C ASP A 18 0.60 -4.53 -20.67
N GLY A 19 0.91 -5.03 -19.49
CA GLY A 19 2.00 -4.53 -18.63
C GLY A 19 1.66 -3.28 -17.83
N ARG A 20 0.46 -2.76 -17.97
CA ARG A 20 -0.02 -1.62 -17.18
C ARG A 20 -0.65 -2.09 -15.87
N PHE A 21 -0.88 -1.15 -14.98
CA PHE A 21 -1.51 -1.42 -13.69
C PHE A 21 -2.92 -0.82 -13.65
N ILE A 22 -3.86 -1.58 -13.09
CA ILE A 22 -5.25 -1.17 -12.91
C ILE A 22 -5.56 -1.12 -11.42
N ALA A 23 -6.21 -0.05 -10.97
CA ALA A 23 -6.67 0.07 -9.60
C ALA A 23 -7.81 -0.91 -9.35
N ALA A 24 -7.60 -1.85 -8.45
CA ALA A 24 -8.58 -2.88 -8.10
C ALA A 24 -9.32 -2.57 -6.79
N ASN A 25 -8.68 -1.85 -5.89
CA ASN A 25 -9.28 -1.44 -4.62
C ASN A 25 -8.63 -0.17 -4.11
N HIS A 26 -9.37 0.57 -3.30
CA HIS A 26 -8.93 1.82 -2.71
C HIS A 26 -9.51 1.97 -1.31
N CYS A 27 -8.62 2.17 -0.33
CA CYS A 27 -9.01 2.45 1.05
C CYS A 27 -8.56 3.88 1.39
N ARG A 28 -9.53 4.72 1.74
CA ARG A 28 -9.26 6.09 2.19
C ARG A 28 -9.01 6.12 3.69
N PRO A 29 -8.10 6.98 4.16
CA PRO A 29 -7.89 7.15 5.59
C PRO A 29 -9.06 7.94 6.21
N ALA A 30 -9.50 7.51 7.40
CA ALA A 30 -10.44 8.29 8.21
C ALA A 30 -9.73 9.37 9.03
N THR A 31 -8.41 9.25 9.21
CA THR A 31 -7.58 10.09 10.09
C THR A 31 -6.81 11.17 9.35
N SER A 32 -6.93 11.25 8.04
CA SER A 32 -6.18 12.19 7.20
C SER A 32 -7.00 12.55 5.95
N THR A 33 -6.58 13.58 5.25
CA THR A 33 -7.20 13.96 3.98
C THR A 33 -6.77 13.00 2.88
N THR A 34 -7.74 12.46 2.14
CA THR A 34 -7.47 11.62 0.98
C THR A 34 -6.74 12.41 -0.12
N VAL A 35 -5.89 11.72 -0.88
CA VAL A 35 -5.27 12.28 -2.10
C VAL A 35 -6.16 12.09 -3.33
N HIS A 36 -7.16 11.22 -3.25
CA HIS A 36 -8.08 10.91 -4.35
C HIS A 36 -9.50 11.31 -3.98
N VAL A 37 -10.00 12.34 -4.62
CA VAL A 37 -11.37 12.83 -4.42
C VAL A 37 -12.37 11.96 -5.18
N ASP A 38 -12.00 11.50 -6.38
CA ASP A 38 -12.83 10.69 -7.25
C ASP A 38 -12.56 9.19 -7.06
N ASP A 39 -13.52 8.39 -7.55
CA ASP A 39 -13.33 6.94 -7.61
C ASP A 39 -12.29 6.59 -8.68
N ILE A 40 -11.24 5.90 -8.27
CA ILE A 40 -10.14 5.50 -9.17
C ILE A 40 -10.19 4.02 -9.55
N ILE A 41 -11.12 3.26 -9.00
CA ILE A 41 -11.23 1.82 -9.30
C ILE A 41 -11.47 1.62 -10.79
N GLY A 42 -10.67 0.73 -11.40
CA GLY A 42 -10.71 0.47 -12.84
C GLY A 42 -9.87 1.41 -13.68
N LEU A 43 -9.31 2.47 -13.11
CA LEU A 43 -8.42 3.37 -13.83
C LEU A 43 -7.00 2.80 -13.90
N HIS A 44 -6.32 3.13 -14.98
CA HIS A 44 -4.92 2.79 -15.15
C HIS A 44 -4.00 3.72 -14.37
N LEU A 45 -2.92 3.16 -13.85
CA LEU A 45 -1.87 3.95 -13.24
C LEU A 45 -1.21 4.83 -14.30
N PRO A 46 -0.96 6.13 -14.02
CA PRO A 46 -0.19 6.98 -14.93
C PRO A 46 1.21 6.42 -15.18
N ALA A 47 1.65 6.46 -16.44
CA ALA A 47 2.93 5.88 -16.88
C ALA A 47 4.14 6.38 -16.07
N ALA A 48 4.12 7.64 -15.65
CA ALA A 48 5.20 8.23 -14.86
C ALA A 48 5.39 7.57 -13.48
N ARG A 49 4.37 6.87 -12.97
CA ARG A 49 4.41 6.19 -11.67
C ARG A 49 4.78 4.71 -11.78
N GLU A 50 4.76 4.14 -12.97
CA GLU A 50 4.95 2.70 -13.16
C GLU A 50 6.35 2.20 -12.77
N VAL A 51 7.36 3.06 -12.86
CA VAL A 51 8.77 2.70 -12.58
C VAL A 51 8.94 2.14 -11.17
N ASP A 52 8.36 2.81 -10.17
CA ASP A 52 8.48 2.38 -8.78
C ASP A 52 7.70 1.11 -8.50
N LEU A 53 6.53 0.93 -9.14
CA LEU A 53 5.75 -0.29 -9.01
C LEU A 53 6.50 -1.49 -9.63
N HIS A 54 7.08 -1.32 -10.82
CA HIS A 54 7.89 -2.37 -11.44
C HIS A 54 9.11 -2.71 -10.59
N ARG A 55 9.75 -1.71 -10.00
CA ARG A 55 10.88 -1.93 -9.09
C ARG A 55 10.47 -2.74 -7.87
N ALA A 56 9.33 -2.44 -7.27
CA ALA A 56 8.81 -3.21 -6.14
C ALA A 56 8.55 -4.67 -6.52
N ILE A 57 7.99 -4.92 -7.70
CA ILE A 57 7.78 -6.29 -8.21
C ILE A 57 9.10 -7.01 -8.43
N GLN A 58 10.06 -6.36 -9.08
CA GLN A 58 11.34 -6.97 -9.44
C GLN A 58 12.20 -7.29 -8.21
N THR A 59 12.18 -6.42 -7.22
CA THR A 59 13.00 -6.60 -6.02
C THR A 59 12.29 -7.35 -4.89
N GLY A 60 10.95 -7.41 -4.93
CA GLY A 60 10.15 -7.96 -3.82
C GLY A 60 10.26 -7.12 -2.55
N GLN A 61 10.68 -5.87 -2.65
CA GLN A 61 10.90 -4.98 -1.52
C GLN A 61 10.04 -3.74 -1.60
N VAL A 62 9.78 -3.14 -0.44
CA VAL A 62 9.09 -1.85 -0.35
C VAL A 62 9.96 -0.77 -0.98
N VAL A 63 9.37 0.00 -1.89
CA VAL A 63 10.04 1.09 -2.61
C VAL A 63 9.37 2.40 -2.25
N ARG A 64 10.13 3.31 -1.68
CA ARG A 64 9.68 4.67 -1.42
C ARG A 64 10.14 5.58 -2.54
N SER A 65 9.22 6.38 -3.10
CA SER A 65 9.57 7.39 -4.08
C SER A 65 10.53 8.42 -3.47
N PRO A 66 11.62 8.77 -4.17
CA PRO A 66 12.62 9.69 -3.63
C PRO A 66 12.14 11.13 -3.51
N ALA A 67 11.09 11.49 -4.25
CA ALA A 67 10.54 12.85 -4.25
C ALA A 67 9.02 12.80 -4.15
N ALA A 68 8.45 13.87 -3.59
CA ALA A 68 7.02 14.05 -3.56
C ALA A 68 6.48 14.21 -5.00
N ARG A 69 5.28 13.69 -5.22
CA ARG A 69 4.56 13.81 -6.49
C ARG A 69 3.30 14.65 -6.32
N TRP A 70 2.83 15.20 -7.41
CA TRP A 70 1.55 15.90 -7.43
C TRP A 70 0.44 14.94 -7.81
N ALA A 71 -0.60 14.89 -6.97
CA ALA A 71 -1.87 14.23 -7.27
C ALA A 71 -2.94 15.31 -7.36
N GLY A 72 -3.20 15.79 -8.56
CA GLY A 72 -4.06 16.96 -8.75
C GLY A 72 -3.44 18.22 -8.10
N THR A 73 -4.11 18.76 -7.08
CA THR A 73 -3.65 19.94 -6.33
C THR A 73 -2.85 19.59 -5.08
N TYR A 74 -2.75 18.31 -4.73
CA TYR A 74 -2.08 17.88 -3.52
C TYR A 74 -0.70 17.31 -3.83
N SER A 75 0.24 17.61 -2.93
CA SER A 75 1.55 16.94 -2.91
C SER A 75 1.43 15.65 -2.12
N MET A 76 1.92 14.54 -2.67
CA MET A 76 1.86 13.25 -1.99
C MET A 76 3.22 12.56 -1.95
N GLN A 77 3.45 11.81 -0.90
CA GLN A 77 4.54 10.86 -0.79
C GLN A 77 4.00 9.47 -1.11
N GLU A 78 4.64 8.79 -2.05
CA GLU A 78 4.25 7.44 -2.46
C GLU A 78 5.25 6.41 -1.95
N THR A 79 4.70 5.31 -1.44
CA THR A 79 5.45 4.11 -1.09
C THR A 79 4.79 2.92 -1.77
N CYS A 80 5.56 2.16 -2.53
CA CYS A 80 5.08 0.97 -3.23
C CYS A 80 5.40 -0.26 -2.41
N VAL A 81 4.37 -1.03 -2.07
CA VAL A 81 4.46 -2.24 -1.25
C VAL A 81 4.09 -3.44 -2.12
N PRO A 82 5.05 -4.31 -2.48
CA PRO A 82 4.71 -5.50 -3.24
C PRO A 82 3.89 -6.45 -2.37
N VAL A 83 2.85 -7.04 -2.95
CA VAL A 83 2.01 -8.02 -2.27
C VAL A 83 2.51 -9.41 -2.63
N CYS A 84 3.14 -10.06 -1.67
CA CYS A 84 3.64 -11.42 -1.83
C CYS A 84 2.61 -12.43 -1.30
N HIS A 85 2.29 -13.42 -2.13
CA HIS A 85 1.43 -14.54 -1.77
C HIS A 85 2.01 -15.82 -2.34
N ASP A 86 2.18 -16.82 -1.50
CA ASP A 86 2.80 -18.11 -1.87
C ASP A 86 4.15 -17.96 -2.61
N GLY A 87 4.99 -17.05 -2.12
CA GLY A 87 6.31 -16.78 -2.71
C GLY A 87 6.29 -16.02 -4.03
N ARG A 88 5.13 -15.49 -4.46
CA ARG A 88 4.96 -14.74 -5.70
C ARG A 88 4.43 -13.35 -5.42
N ILE A 89 4.93 -12.36 -6.15
CA ILE A 89 4.37 -11.01 -6.11
C ILE A 89 3.18 -10.97 -7.07
N ILE A 90 2.00 -10.73 -6.53
CA ILE A 90 0.74 -10.76 -7.30
C ILE A 90 0.14 -9.38 -7.53
N ALA A 91 0.56 -8.39 -6.79
CA ALA A 91 0.02 -7.03 -6.86
C ALA A 91 0.98 -6.05 -6.19
N VAL A 92 0.67 -4.78 -6.27
CA VAL A 92 1.36 -3.72 -5.53
C VAL A 92 0.33 -2.85 -4.82
N ILE A 93 0.55 -2.56 -3.56
CA ILE A 93 -0.20 -1.53 -2.83
C ILE A 93 0.63 -0.26 -2.84
N THR A 94 0.04 0.85 -3.30
CA THR A 94 0.64 2.16 -3.09
C THR A 94 0.06 2.79 -1.82
N ARG A 95 0.94 3.24 -0.96
CA ARG A 95 0.64 4.02 0.21
C ARG A 95 0.89 5.48 -0.15
N GLU A 96 -0.18 6.26 -0.21
CA GLU A 96 -0.16 7.62 -0.73
C GLU A 96 -0.49 8.59 0.38
N THR A 97 0.53 9.25 0.91
CA THR A 97 0.40 10.20 2.01
C THR A 97 0.21 11.61 1.46
N ASN A 98 -0.89 12.26 1.84
CA ASN A 98 -1.12 13.66 1.49
C ASN A 98 -0.26 14.56 2.37
N LEU A 99 0.76 15.16 1.79
CA LEU A 99 1.70 16.03 2.51
C LEU A 99 1.10 17.39 2.85
N SER A 100 -0.02 17.76 2.22
CA SER A 100 -0.74 19.01 2.50
C SER A 100 -1.77 18.86 3.62
N SER A 101 -2.05 17.63 4.05
CA SER A 101 -2.98 17.38 5.14
C SER A 101 -2.40 17.87 6.46
N PRO A 102 -3.18 18.65 7.25
CA PRO A 102 -2.75 18.98 8.60
C PRO A 102 -2.67 17.69 9.41
N ARG A 103 -1.46 17.28 9.74
CA ARG A 103 -1.24 16.18 10.66
C ARG A 103 -1.58 16.67 12.06
N LEU A 104 -2.49 15.97 12.71
CA LEU A 104 -2.69 16.17 14.13
C LEU A 104 -1.37 15.75 14.81
N SER A 105 -0.59 16.73 15.28
CA SER A 105 0.65 16.48 16.01
C SER A 105 0.32 15.97 17.42
N MET A 106 -0.27 14.79 17.47
CA MET A 106 -0.47 14.05 18.68
C MET A 106 0.65 13.03 18.80
N GLY A 107 1.18 12.82 20.00
CA GLY A 107 2.31 11.92 20.25
C GLY A 107 2.11 10.45 19.84
N PHE A 108 0.98 10.13 19.22
CA PHE A 108 0.66 8.82 18.66
C PHE A 108 1.11 8.64 17.21
N GLU A 109 1.39 9.73 16.48
CA GLU A 109 1.70 9.66 15.04
C GLU A 109 2.92 8.79 14.74
N GLY A 110 3.99 8.96 15.51
CA GLY A 110 5.21 8.17 15.32
C GLY A 110 4.98 6.68 15.50
N TRP A 111 4.18 6.31 16.49
CA TRP A 111 3.87 4.91 16.77
C TRP A 111 2.97 4.28 15.68
N THR A 112 1.92 4.98 15.26
CA THR A 112 1.00 4.48 14.24
C THR A 112 1.68 4.35 12.88
N ILE A 113 2.54 5.29 12.52
CA ILE A 113 3.32 5.23 11.28
C ILE A 113 4.30 4.07 11.34
N ALA A 114 5.00 3.86 12.45
CA ALA A 114 5.91 2.73 12.62
C ALA A 114 5.18 1.39 12.54
N ALA A 115 3.98 1.27 13.10
CA ALA A 115 3.15 0.09 12.99
C ALA A 115 2.73 -0.16 11.54
N ALA A 116 2.35 0.88 10.80
CA ALA A 116 2.02 0.80 9.38
C ALA A 116 3.22 0.35 8.54
N ASP A 117 4.41 0.88 8.82
CA ASP A 117 5.65 0.48 8.14
C ASP A 117 5.94 -1.00 8.36
N THR A 118 5.78 -1.48 9.60
CA THR A 118 5.95 -2.90 9.93
C THR A 118 4.97 -3.78 9.16
N LEU A 119 3.70 -3.41 9.12
CA LEU A 119 2.68 -4.15 8.36
C LEU A 119 2.99 -4.18 6.86
N CYS A 120 3.45 -3.07 6.30
CA CYS A 120 3.88 -3.02 4.90
C CYS A 120 5.02 -4.00 4.61
N GLN A 121 6.01 -4.09 5.50
CA GLN A 121 7.10 -5.06 5.38
C GLN A 121 6.58 -6.50 5.46
N MET A 122 5.64 -6.77 6.34
CA MET A 122 5.02 -8.09 6.45
C MET A 122 4.26 -8.49 5.17
N ILE A 123 3.54 -7.57 4.57
CA ILE A 123 2.87 -7.78 3.28
C ILE A 123 3.88 -8.12 2.19
N ALA A 124 4.98 -7.39 2.12
CA ALA A 124 6.04 -7.60 1.14
C ALA A 124 6.74 -8.96 1.31
N ARG A 125 6.80 -9.48 2.53
CA ARG A 125 7.38 -10.80 2.85
C ARG A 125 6.39 -11.95 2.72
N GLY A 126 5.11 -11.66 2.47
CA GLY A 126 4.06 -12.67 2.46
C GLY A 126 3.64 -13.17 3.84
N GLU A 127 3.94 -12.41 4.88
CA GLU A 127 3.60 -12.72 6.26
C GLU A 127 2.23 -12.16 6.69
N TYR A 128 1.65 -11.29 5.87
CA TYR A 128 0.37 -10.65 6.14
C TYR A 128 -0.38 -10.40 4.81
N PRO A 129 -1.71 -10.59 4.74
CA PRO A 129 -2.54 -11.17 5.78
C PRO A 129 -2.22 -12.64 6.02
N TYR A 130 -2.34 -13.06 7.27
CA TYR A 130 -2.21 -14.48 7.59
C TYR A 130 -3.26 -15.25 6.81
N ASP A 131 -2.87 -16.40 6.32
CA ASP A 131 -3.83 -17.37 5.86
C ASP A 131 -4.71 -17.74 7.05
N SER A 132 -5.94 -17.24 7.05
CA SER A 132 -6.91 -17.49 8.12
C SER A 132 -7.52 -18.88 8.05
N THR A 133 -7.05 -19.72 7.15
CA THR A 133 -7.28 -21.14 7.28
C THR A 133 -6.61 -21.54 8.59
N PRO A 134 -7.38 -21.88 9.64
CA PRO A 134 -6.76 -22.47 10.78
C PRO A 134 -6.02 -23.69 10.24
N GLN A 135 -4.70 -23.63 10.27
CA GLN A 135 -3.98 -24.85 10.21
C GLN A 135 -4.49 -25.64 11.40
N VAL A 136 -5.41 -26.51 11.12
CA VAL A 136 -5.67 -27.60 12.03
C VAL A 136 -4.36 -28.36 12.06
N THR A 137 -3.47 -27.85 12.88
CA THR A 137 -2.29 -28.61 13.21
C THR A 137 -2.80 -29.87 13.81
N SER A 138 -2.62 -30.93 13.07
CA SER A 138 -2.97 -32.28 13.49
C SER A 138 -2.23 -32.75 14.73
N HIS A 139 -1.52 -31.88 15.42
CA HIS A 139 -0.93 -32.21 16.72
C HIS A 139 -1.80 -31.80 17.89
N GLY A 140 -3.03 -31.45 17.65
CA GLY A 140 -3.99 -31.29 18.70
C GLY A 140 -4.58 -32.58 19.20
N VAL A 141 -4.21 -33.71 18.64
CA VAL A 141 -4.78 -34.98 19.05
C VAL A 141 -3.70 -35.77 19.76
N PRO A 142 -3.82 -35.92 21.08
CA PRO A 142 -3.08 -36.98 21.76
C PRO A 142 -3.55 -38.32 21.27
#